data_5c1c7022a03c5a1f4bfd000f593c62aa
#
_entry.id   5c1c7022a03c5a1f4bfd000f593c62aa
#
_cell.length_a   1.000
_cell.length_b   1.000
_cell.length_c   1.000
_cell.angle_alpha   90.00
_cell.angle_beta   90.00
_cell.angle_gamma   90.00
#
_symmetry.space_group_name_H-M   'P 1'
#
loop_
_entity.id
_entity.type
_entity.pdbx_description
1 polymer ?
#
loop_
_entity_poly.entity_id
_entity_poly.type
_entity_poly.pdbx_seq_one_letter_code
_entity_poly.pdbx_strand_id
1 'polypeptide(L)'
;MSQEKDAGNQIIERKSHSIGKYDIIVENDFMKCRIYWARIVGSETESLFTQYTKHTFYEIQYALEGRIVMQIEKNKNIIVEQSDFIIVPPDTFHQIVDGDTVGARFIMAFSIEVKSSQLKNLPQKMSQLVPYHETKYMRDILNIAINKNYHDTPVRRRLITSYLESLILEFIEATSPYRTQELAEIESLSENQARVMQIQRFIADHSGIGIRPADISQKFNISERHLNRIFVSKTGKTLKEAINRQKLEKIEELTTTTALSFKEISELCDFADEYGMNQFFKRYNHCGLT
;
A
#
# COMPACT_ATOMS: atom_id res chain seq x y z
N MET A 1 -20.27 14.65 17.59
CA MET A 1 -19.15 14.75 16.64
C MET A 1 -17.92 14.05 17.25
N SER A 2 -17.93 12.74 17.34
CA SER A 2 -16.79 11.94 17.84
C SER A 2 -16.94 10.45 17.51
N GLN A 3 -17.26 10.10 16.26
CA GLN A 3 -17.39 8.69 15.84
C GLN A 3 -16.67 8.33 14.53
N GLU A 4 -15.96 9.25 13.90
CA GLU A 4 -15.27 8.95 12.61
C GLU A 4 -13.73 8.83 12.71
N LYS A 5 -13.15 8.91 13.91
CA LYS A 5 -11.69 8.75 14.08
C LYS A 5 -11.24 7.31 14.40
N ASP A 6 -12.17 6.38 14.55
CA ASP A 6 -11.86 5.00 14.99
C ASP A 6 -11.84 3.95 13.88
N ALA A 7 -12.17 4.30 12.65
CA ALA A 7 -12.26 3.32 11.55
C ALA A 7 -10.90 2.78 11.07
N GLY A 8 -9.81 3.45 11.38
CA GLY A 8 -8.46 3.01 10.99
C GLY A 8 -7.75 2.10 12.01
N ASN A 9 -8.25 2.02 13.24
CA ASN A 9 -7.55 1.36 14.35
C ASN A 9 -8.25 0.10 14.88
N GLN A 10 -9.35 -0.35 14.29
CA GLN A 10 -10.08 -1.55 14.75
C GLN A 10 -9.56 -2.88 14.15
N ILE A 11 -8.37 -2.92 13.61
CA ILE A 11 -7.92 -4.02 12.76
C ILE A 11 -7.40 -5.21 13.55
N ILE A 12 -7.02 -5.02 14.80
CA ILE A 12 -6.40 -6.08 15.58
C ILE A 12 -7.14 -6.25 16.88
N GLU A 13 -8.28 -6.94 16.84
CA GLU A 13 -8.66 -7.68 18.02
C GLU A 13 -7.49 -8.63 18.34
N ARG A 14 -6.92 -8.49 19.51
CA ARG A 14 -5.68 -9.07 20.04
C ARG A 14 -5.62 -10.61 20.09
N LYS A 15 -6.16 -11.30 19.07
CA LYS A 15 -6.14 -12.74 18.95
C LYS A 15 -5.43 -13.16 17.67
N SER A 16 -4.63 -14.21 17.77
CA SER A 16 -4.03 -14.86 16.61
C SER A 16 -5.13 -15.33 15.66
N HIS A 17 -5.20 -14.75 14.46
CA HIS A 17 -6.10 -15.18 13.40
C HIS A 17 -5.33 -15.98 12.36
N SER A 18 -5.62 -17.28 12.29
CA SER A 18 -5.15 -18.10 11.19
C SER A 18 -6.08 -17.89 9.99
N ILE A 19 -5.54 -17.53 8.83
CA ILE A 19 -6.28 -17.54 7.56
C ILE A 19 -6.52 -18.99 7.10
N GLY A 20 -6.06 -19.96 7.89
CA GLY A 20 -6.25 -21.40 7.73
C GLY A 20 -5.00 -22.12 7.24
N LYS A 21 -4.95 -23.43 7.43
CA LYS A 21 -4.04 -24.33 6.72
C LYS A 21 -4.67 -24.61 5.36
N TYR A 22 -4.64 -23.65 4.46
CA TYR A 22 -5.15 -23.86 3.11
C TYR A 22 -3.97 -24.08 2.19
N ASP A 23 -3.98 -25.20 1.53
CA ASP A 23 -3.14 -25.43 0.39
C ASP A 23 -3.75 -24.68 -0.80
N ILE A 24 -3.52 -23.35 -0.81
CA ILE A 24 -4.07 -22.46 -1.83
C ILE A 24 -3.08 -22.37 -2.97
N ILE A 25 -3.55 -22.72 -4.17
CA ILE A 25 -2.77 -22.51 -5.39
C ILE A 25 -3.34 -21.31 -6.11
N VAL A 26 -2.48 -20.33 -6.31
CA VAL A 26 -2.70 -19.17 -7.19
C VAL A 26 -1.91 -19.41 -8.46
N GLU A 27 -2.56 -19.38 -9.60
CA GLU A 27 -1.90 -19.61 -10.88
C GLU A 27 -2.45 -18.65 -11.93
N ASN A 28 -1.52 -17.94 -12.58
CA ASN A 28 -1.80 -17.00 -13.65
C ASN A 28 -0.67 -17.07 -14.72
N ASP A 29 -0.66 -16.14 -15.69
CA ASP A 29 0.32 -16.12 -16.77
C ASP A 29 1.74 -15.76 -16.31
N PHE A 30 1.89 -15.17 -15.14
CA PHE A 30 3.17 -14.72 -14.61
C PHE A 30 3.84 -15.75 -13.71
N MET A 31 3.04 -16.47 -12.92
CA MET A 31 3.54 -17.34 -11.86
C MET A 31 2.53 -18.41 -11.47
N LYS A 32 3.06 -19.44 -10.79
CA LYS A 32 2.28 -20.38 -9.96
C LYS A 32 2.80 -20.28 -8.53
N CYS A 33 1.93 -19.88 -7.61
CA CYS A 33 2.27 -19.75 -6.20
C CYS A 33 1.42 -20.72 -5.38
N ARG A 34 2.06 -21.46 -4.47
CA ARG A 34 1.40 -22.33 -3.50
C ARG A 34 1.59 -21.74 -2.11
N ILE A 35 0.49 -21.34 -1.48
CA ILE A 35 0.46 -20.82 -0.12
C ILE A 35 0.17 -21.97 0.82
N TYR A 36 1.11 -22.27 1.71
CA TYR A 36 0.98 -23.35 2.68
C TYR A 36 0.14 -22.94 3.88
N TRP A 37 0.37 -21.72 4.37
CA TRP A 37 -0.39 -21.10 5.45
C TRP A 37 -0.13 -19.60 5.51
N ALA A 38 -1.07 -18.87 6.12
CA ALA A 38 -0.93 -17.46 6.44
C ALA A 38 -1.62 -17.16 7.78
N ARG A 39 -1.06 -16.27 8.59
CA ARG A 39 -1.61 -15.89 9.89
C ARG A 39 -1.20 -14.49 10.32
N ILE A 40 -2.00 -13.88 11.21
CA ILE A 40 -1.58 -12.74 12.01
C ILE A 40 -1.28 -13.23 13.42
N VAL A 41 -0.20 -12.71 13.97
CA VAL A 41 0.25 -12.95 15.34
C VAL A 41 0.29 -11.60 16.05
N GLY A 42 -0.50 -11.45 17.11
CA GLY A 42 -0.52 -10.26 17.96
C GLY A 42 0.34 -10.39 19.22
N SER A 43 0.52 -9.29 19.95
CA SER A 43 1.36 -9.22 21.15
C SER A 43 0.90 -10.07 22.34
N GLU A 44 -0.37 -10.49 22.36
CA GLU A 44 -0.93 -11.31 23.47
C GLU A 44 -0.83 -12.81 23.20
N THR A 45 -0.37 -13.24 22.04
CA THR A 45 -0.19 -14.65 21.74
C THR A 45 1.17 -15.14 22.23
N GLU A 46 1.17 -16.30 22.89
CA GLU A 46 2.34 -16.93 23.44
C GLU A 46 3.54 -16.91 22.48
N SER A 47 4.67 -16.49 23.02
CA SER A 47 5.98 -16.54 22.38
C SER A 47 5.98 -16.00 20.94
N LEU A 48 6.03 -14.69 20.82
CA LEU A 48 6.39 -14.03 19.54
C LEU A 48 7.76 -14.47 19.01
N PHE A 49 8.53 -15.14 19.88
CA PHE A 49 9.83 -15.68 19.59
C PHE A 49 9.72 -16.98 18.84
N THR A 50 10.42 -17.07 17.75
CA THR A 50 10.53 -18.31 17.01
C THR A 50 11.80 -19.04 17.43
N GLN A 51 11.75 -20.38 17.44
CA GLN A 51 12.98 -21.15 17.52
C GLN A 51 13.84 -20.89 16.29
N TYR A 52 15.16 -21.02 16.45
CA TYR A 52 16.09 -20.92 15.33
C TYR A 52 15.87 -22.08 14.35
N THR A 53 15.18 -21.81 13.26
CA THR A 53 14.69 -22.80 12.30
C THR A 53 15.05 -22.41 10.85
N LYS A 54 14.95 -23.38 9.97
CA LYS A 54 14.93 -23.17 8.52
C LYS A 54 13.86 -24.05 7.88
N HIS A 55 13.44 -23.68 6.68
CA HIS A 55 12.43 -24.40 5.92
C HIS A 55 12.69 -24.30 4.42
N THR A 56 12.03 -25.14 3.61
CA THR A 56 12.22 -25.26 2.17
C THR A 56 11.32 -24.37 1.32
N PHE A 57 10.64 -23.40 1.94
CA PHE A 57 9.72 -22.46 1.30
C PHE A 57 10.12 -21.01 1.66
N TYR A 58 9.57 -20.06 0.93
CA TYR A 58 9.67 -18.64 1.28
C TYR A 58 8.75 -18.31 2.43
N GLU A 59 9.19 -17.41 3.31
CA GLU A 59 8.37 -16.89 4.38
C GLU A 59 8.39 -15.36 4.36
N ILE A 60 7.21 -14.73 4.36
CA ILE A 60 7.07 -13.29 4.54
C ILE A 60 6.84 -13.02 6.03
N GLN A 61 7.58 -12.05 6.56
CA GLN A 61 7.37 -11.47 7.88
C GLN A 61 7.09 -9.97 7.69
N TYR A 62 5.86 -9.54 7.95
CA TYR A 62 5.40 -8.18 7.73
C TYR A 62 4.98 -7.55 9.06
N ALA A 63 5.65 -6.45 9.46
CA ALA A 63 5.38 -5.72 10.69
C ALA A 63 4.16 -4.82 10.53
N LEU A 64 3.01 -5.27 11.02
CA LEU A 64 1.75 -4.51 11.00
C LEU A 64 1.75 -3.41 12.07
N GLU A 65 2.27 -3.72 13.25
CA GLU A 65 2.45 -2.81 14.38
C GLU A 65 3.79 -3.07 15.06
N GLY A 66 4.46 -2.01 15.49
CA GLY A 66 5.77 -2.11 16.12
C GLY A 66 6.86 -2.53 15.12
N ARG A 67 7.87 -3.22 15.59
CA ARG A 67 9.00 -3.68 14.78
C ARG A 67 9.32 -5.15 15.03
N ILE A 68 9.93 -5.81 14.06
CA ILE A 68 10.41 -7.19 14.17
C ILE A 68 11.94 -7.15 14.15
N VAL A 69 12.59 -7.77 15.13
CA VAL A 69 14.03 -8.01 15.10
C VAL A 69 14.26 -9.47 14.74
N MET A 70 14.80 -9.71 13.55
CA MET A 70 15.07 -11.05 13.04
C MET A 70 16.57 -11.33 13.01
N GLN A 71 16.98 -12.40 13.64
CA GLN A 71 18.34 -12.91 13.51
C GLN A 71 18.43 -13.88 12.35
N ILE A 72 19.37 -13.64 11.46
CA ILE A 72 19.64 -14.47 10.27
C ILE A 72 21.04 -15.05 10.40
N GLU A 73 21.19 -16.36 10.13
CA GLU A 73 22.49 -17.06 10.10
C GLU A 73 23.35 -16.80 11.37
N LYS A 74 22.73 -16.72 12.54
CA LYS A 74 23.32 -16.48 13.87
C LYS A 74 24.02 -15.13 14.08
N ASN A 75 24.45 -14.44 13.02
CA ASN A 75 25.37 -13.30 13.14
C ASN A 75 24.78 -11.98 12.60
N LYS A 76 23.66 -12.01 11.92
CA LYS A 76 23.08 -10.83 11.30
C LYS A 76 21.68 -10.57 11.88
N ASN A 77 21.52 -9.44 12.55
CA ASN A 77 20.20 -8.95 12.93
C ASN A 77 19.67 -8.00 11.86
N ILE A 78 18.43 -8.22 11.45
CA ILE A 78 17.69 -7.34 10.53
C ILE A 78 16.50 -6.79 11.30
N ILE A 79 16.35 -5.49 11.25
CA ILE A 79 15.19 -4.79 11.83
C ILE A 79 14.20 -4.54 10.70
N VAL A 80 12.96 -4.97 10.92
CA VAL A 80 11.82 -4.72 10.03
C VAL A 80 10.90 -3.76 10.78
N GLU A 81 10.88 -2.52 10.36
CA GLU A 81 10.09 -1.47 10.99
C GLU A 81 8.61 -1.62 10.65
N GLN A 82 7.74 -0.91 11.37
CA GLN A 82 6.31 -0.89 11.07
C GLN A 82 6.07 -0.49 9.61
N SER A 83 5.16 -1.18 8.95
CA SER A 83 4.85 -1.04 7.52
C SER A 83 5.92 -1.60 6.57
N ASP A 84 6.94 -2.25 7.11
CA ASP A 84 7.93 -2.97 6.32
C ASP A 84 7.71 -4.48 6.41
N PHE A 85 8.20 -5.19 5.41
CA PHE A 85 8.24 -6.65 5.41
C PHE A 85 9.61 -7.15 4.92
N ILE A 86 9.91 -8.38 5.29
CA ILE A 86 11.07 -9.11 4.78
C ILE A 86 10.62 -10.45 4.21
N ILE A 87 11.31 -10.91 3.17
CA ILE A 87 11.13 -12.25 2.61
C ILE A 87 12.32 -13.11 3.03
N VAL A 88 12.07 -14.17 3.77
CA VAL A 88 13.07 -15.17 4.13
C VAL A 88 13.07 -16.25 3.05
N PRO A 89 14.17 -16.46 2.33
CA PRO A 89 14.26 -17.48 1.30
C PRO A 89 14.36 -18.89 1.88
N PRO A 90 14.09 -19.92 1.05
CA PRO A 90 14.31 -21.31 1.45
C PRO A 90 15.71 -21.55 2.01
N ASP A 91 15.81 -22.53 2.89
CA ASP A 91 17.07 -23.02 3.51
C ASP A 91 17.86 -21.98 4.32
N THR A 92 17.25 -20.85 4.65
CA THR A 92 17.84 -19.77 5.45
C THR A 92 17.50 -19.96 6.93
N PHE A 93 18.51 -20.08 7.77
CA PHE A 93 18.32 -20.13 9.22
C PHE A 93 17.93 -18.76 9.77
N HIS A 94 16.83 -18.71 10.50
CA HIS A 94 16.33 -17.48 11.09
C HIS A 94 15.53 -17.72 12.37
N GLN A 95 15.40 -16.67 13.18
CA GLN A 95 14.52 -16.60 14.35
C GLN A 95 14.11 -15.15 14.60
N ILE A 96 12.97 -14.96 15.27
CA ILE A 96 12.64 -13.67 15.85
C ILE A 96 13.29 -13.63 17.22
N VAL A 97 14.10 -12.59 17.46
CA VAL A 97 14.76 -12.38 18.74
C VAL A 97 14.00 -11.34 19.56
N ASP A 98 14.11 -11.45 20.87
CA ASP A 98 13.50 -10.51 21.79
C ASP A 98 14.10 -9.13 21.61
N GLY A 99 13.27 -8.17 21.46
CA GLY A 99 13.65 -6.77 21.37
C GLY A 99 12.42 -5.92 21.13
N ASP A 100 12.12 -5.07 22.06
CA ASP A 100 11.17 -3.98 21.99
C ASP A 100 9.98 -4.15 21.03
N THR A 101 8.94 -4.83 21.55
CA THR A 101 7.55 -4.63 21.16
C THR A 101 7.17 -4.94 19.73
N VAL A 102 6.98 -6.19 19.45
CA VAL A 102 6.13 -6.56 18.32
C VAL A 102 4.67 -6.34 18.72
N GLY A 103 4.00 -5.36 18.13
CA GLY A 103 2.56 -5.17 18.31
C GLY A 103 1.78 -6.24 17.58
N ALA A 104 1.94 -6.35 16.26
CA ALA A 104 1.32 -7.37 15.42
C ALA A 104 2.14 -7.59 14.14
N ARG A 105 2.14 -8.83 13.66
CA ARG A 105 2.79 -9.20 12.40
C ARG A 105 1.95 -10.15 11.57
N PHE A 106 2.03 -10.01 10.26
CA PHE A 106 1.50 -11.00 9.33
C PHE A 106 2.63 -11.92 8.87
N ILE A 107 2.33 -13.21 8.78
CA ILE A 107 3.28 -14.24 8.35
C ILE A 107 2.61 -15.07 7.27
N MET A 108 3.34 -15.35 6.18
CA MET A 108 2.86 -16.21 5.11
C MET A 108 3.98 -17.10 4.60
N ALA A 109 3.72 -18.40 4.53
CA ALA A 109 4.62 -19.40 3.97
C ALA A 109 4.14 -19.81 2.58
N PHE A 110 5.03 -19.77 1.58
CA PHE A 110 4.67 -20.05 0.20
C PHE A 110 5.85 -20.57 -0.64
N SER A 111 5.55 -21.19 -1.77
CA SER A 111 6.50 -21.42 -2.84
C SER A 111 6.03 -20.75 -4.12
N ILE A 112 6.95 -20.37 -4.98
CA ILE A 112 6.65 -19.70 -6.23
C ILE A 112 7.45 -20.29 -7.38
N GLU A 113 6.75 -20.57 -8.48
CA GLU A 113 7.32 -20.93 -9.77
C GLU A 113 7.04 -19.78 -10.74
N VAL A 114 8.11 -19.19 -11.27
CA VAL A 114 8.02 -18.07 -12.21
C VAL A 114 7.82 -18.60 -13.61
N LYS A 115 6.75 -18.18 -14.31
CA LYS A 115 6.42 -18.57 -15.69
C LYS A 115 6.84 -17.50 -16.70
N SER A 116 6.73 -16.24 -16.32
CA SER A 116 7.02 -15.11 -17.22
C SER A 116 8.48 -14.70 -17.18
N SER A 117 9.07 -14.43 -18.35
CA SER A 117 10.40 -13.86 -18.47
C SER A 117 10.54 -12.47 -17.80
N GLN A 118 9.45 -11.73 -17.64
CA GLN A 118 9.41 -10.45 -16.94
C GLN A 118 9.76 -10.58 -15.46
N LEU A 119 9.43 -11.72 -14.84
CA LEU A 119 9.71 -12.01 -13.44
C LEU A 119 10.94 -12.93 -13.22
N LYS A 120 11.74 -13.18 -14.25
CA LYS A 120 12.90 -14.11 -14.17
C LYS A 120 13.88 -13.80 -13.03
N ASN A 121 14.03 -12.54 -12.65
CA ASN A 121 14.92 -12.09 -11.57
C ASN A 121 14.24 -12.07 -10.19
N LEU A 122 12.96 -12.41 -10.09
CA LEU A 122 12.21 -12.37 -8.84
C LEU A 122 12.82 -13.26 -7.74
N PRO A 123 13.20 -14.53 -8.00
CA PRO A 123 13.81 -15.38 -6.97
C PRO A 123 15.09 -14.77 -6.39
N GLN A 124 15.92 -14.15 -7.23
CA GLN A 124 17.14 -13.48 -6.79
C GLN A 124 16.84 -12.29 -5.88
N LYS A 125 15.82 -11.48 -6.22
CA LYS A 125 15.39 -10.34 -5.39
C LYS A 125 14.82 -10.79 -4.05
N MET A 126 13.95 -11.79 -4.07
CA MET A 126 13.36 -12.35 -2.87
C MET A 126 14.40 -12.98 -1.92
N SER A 127 15.61 -13.25 -2.41
CA SER A 127 16.71 -13.79 -1.62
C SER A 127 17.67 -12.74 -1.04
N GLN A 128 17.41 -11.45 -1.22
CA GLN A 128 18.33 -10.38 -0.78
C GLN A 128 18.35 -10.15 0.73
N LEU A 129 17.35 -10.65 1.48
CA LEU A 129 17.27 -10.48 2.94
C LEU A 129 17.40 -9.01 3.36
N VAL A 130 16.63 -8.15 2.70
CA VAL A 130 16.46 -6.73 3.01
C VAL A 130 15.00 -6.42 3.30
N PRO A 131 14.71 -5.46 4.19
CA PRO A 131 13.35 -4.99 4.38
C PRO A 131 12.85 -4.25 3.12
N TYR A 132 11.57 -4.42 2.83
CA TYR A 132 10.85 -3.71 1.78
C TYR A 132 9.68 -2.95 2.41
N HIS A 133 9.41 -1.75 1.95
CA HIS A 133 8.26 -0.98 2.43
C HIS A 133 6.96 -1.43 1.78
N GLU A 134 5.86 -1.47 2.54
CA GLU A 134 4.54 -1.85 2.03
C GLU A 134 4.08 -0.98 0.86
N THR A 135 3.29 -1.55 -0.03
CA THR A 135 2.55 -0.77 -1.03
C THR A 135 1.32 -0.13 -0.39
N LYS A 136 0.71 0.82 -1.06
CA LYS A 136 -0.50 1.50 -0.58
C LYS A 136 -1.64 0.53 -0.25
N TYR A 137 -1.75 -0.57 -0.98
CA TYR A 137 -2.92 -1.47 -0.92
C TYR A 137 -2.70 -2.72 -0.07
N MET A 138 -1.47 -3.06 0.30
CA MET A 138 -1.17 -4.29 1.05
C MET A 138 -1.96 -4.39 2.34
N ARG A 139 -2.01 -3.31 3.11
CA ARG A 139 -2.74 -3.26 4.38
C ARG A 139 -4.25 -3.40 4.20
N ASP A 140 -4.81 -2.75 3.19
CA ASP A 140 -6.25 -2.81 2.90
C ASP A 140 -6.67 -4.22 2.46
N ILE A 141 -5.89 -4.84 1.56
CA ILE A 141 -6.12 -6.22 1.11
C ILE A 141 -6.04 -7.18 2.30
N LEU A 142 -5.04 -7.02 3.15
CA LEU A 142 -4.86 -7.85 4.33
C LEU A 142 -6.04 -7.70 5.30
N ASN A 143 -6.50 -6.47 5.53
CA ASN A 143 -7.67 -6.18 6.37
C ASN A 143 -8.94 -6.86 5.84
N ILE A 144 -9.16 -6.80 4.53
CA ILE A 144 -10.30 -7.47 3.90
C ILE A 144 -10.18 -8.98 4.04
N ALA A 145 -8.98 -9.54 3.85
CA ALA A 145 -8.74 -10.98 3.94
C ALA A 145 -8.97 -11.54 5.36
N ILE A 146 -8.68 -10.74 6.40
CA ILE A 146 -8.71 -11.18 7.80
C ILE A 146 -10.05 -10.91 8.48
N ASN A 147 -10.72 -9.84 8.10
CA ASN A 147 -11.75 -9.17 8.90
C ASN A 147 -13.14 -9.82 8.85
N LYS A 148 -13.29 -11.17 8.72
CA LYS A 148 -14.65 -11.76 8.80
C LYS A 148 -14.67 -13.18 9.37
N ASN A 149 -15.61 -13.42 10.29
CA ASN A 149 -16.14 -14.74 10.65
C ASN A 149 -16.67 -15.42 9.39
N TYR A 150 -15.87 -16.29 8.78
CA TYR A 150 -16.20 -16.89 7.51
C TYR A 150 -16.90 -18.24 7.69
N HIS A 151 -18.12 -18.33 7.18
CA HIS A 151 -18.66 -19.64 6.82
C HIS A 151 -17.90 -20.15 5.59
N ASP A 152 -17.41 -21.37 5.66
CA ASP A 152 -16.64 -22.00 4.56
C ASP A 152 -17.58 -22.37 3.40
N THR A 153 -17.66 -21.49 2.40
CA THR A 153 -18.39 -21.72 1.15
C THR A 153 -17.43 -21.68 -0.04
N PRO A 154 -17.75 -22.35 -1.15
CA PRO A 154 -16.91 -22.28 -2.36
C PRO A 154 -16.66 -20.86 -2.86
N VAL A 155 -17.67 -19.99 -2.80
CA VAL A 155 -17.54 -18.56 -3.19
C VAL A 155 -16.54 -17.86 -2.26
N ARG A 156 -16.62 -18.15 -0.99
CA ARG A 156 -15.75 -17.54 0.03
C ARG A 156 -14.30 -17.97 -0.14
N ARG A 157 -14.06 -19.25 -0.40
CA ARG A 157 -12.71 -19.75 -0.70
C ARG A 157 -12.13 -19.05 -1.92
N ARG A 158 -12.93 -18.84 -2.96
CA ARG A 158 -12.49 -18.12 -4.16
C ARG A 158 -12.14 -16.65 -3.88
N LEU A 159 -12.92 -15.96 -3.05
CA LEU A 159 -12.63 -14.60 -2.62
C LEU A 159 -11.31 -14.52 -1.84
N ILE A 160 -11.09 -15.40 -0.86
CA ILE A 160 -9.84 -15.46 -0.09
C ILE A 160 -8.65 -15.71 -1.04
N THR A 161 -8.80 -16.66 -1.98
CA THR A 161 -7.75 -16.93 -2.98
C THR A 161 -7.42 -15.67 -3.78
N SER A 162 -8.41 -14.90 -4.22
CA SER A 162 -8.20 -13.67 -4.99
C SER A 162 -7.53 -12.58 -4.15
N TYR A 163 -7.85 -12.44 -2.86
CA TYR A 163 -7.18 -11.50 -1.97
C TYR A 163 -5.72 -11.91 -1.71
N LEU A 164 -5.45 -13.19 -1.52
CA LEU A 164 -4.09 -13.68 -1.35
C LEU A 164 -3.26 -13.57 -2.63
N GLU A 165 -3.89 -13.77 -3.79
CA GLU A 165 -3.26 -13.50 -5.09
C GLU A 165 -2.86 -12.02 -5.20
N SER A 166 -3.81 -11.12 -4.93
CA SER A 166 -3.54 -9.68 -4.93
C SER A 166 -2.42 -9.31 -3.96
N LEU A 167 -2.42 -9.89 -2.76
CA LEU A 167 -1.39 -9.63 -1.76
C LEU A 167 0.00 -10.11 -2.22
N ILE A 168 0.09 -11.27 -2.86
CA ILE A 168 1.37 -11.75 -3.43
C ILE A 168 1.86 -10.82 -4.53
N LEU A 169 0.97 -10.35 -5.41
CA LEU A 169 1.33 -9.40 -6.46
C LEU A 169 1.83 -8.08 -5.89
N GLU A 170 1.22 -7.59 -4.81
CA GLU A 170 1.70 -6.41 -4.09
C GLU A 170 3.09 -6.63 -3.45
N PHE A 171 3.36 -7.81 -2.87
CA PHE A 171 4.69 -8.15 -2.38
C PHE A 171 5.73 -8.17 -3.52
N ILE A 172 5.38 -8.73 -4.67
CA ILE A 172 6.25 -8.75 -5.87
C ILE A 172 6.50 -7.32 -6.34
N GLU A 173 5.47 -6.49 -6.44
CA GLU A 173 5.58 -5.08 -6.85
C GLU A 173 6.48 -4.29 -5.89
N ALA A 174 6.33 -4.50 -4.58
CA ALA A 174 7.19 -3.86 -3.59
C ALA A 174 8.68 -4.22 -3.74
N THR A 175 9.01 -5.41 -4.30
CA THR A 175 10.40 -5.80 -4.61
C THR A 175 10.87 -5.28 -5.97
N SER A 176 10.05 -4.53 -6.71
CA SER A 176 10.39 -4.03 -8.05
C SER A 176 11.53 -3.01 -7.98
N PRO A 177 12.52 -3.07 -8.90
CA PRO A 177 13.59 -2.08 -8.97
C PRO A 177 13.09 -0.68 -9.32
N TYR A 178 11.97 -0.59 -10.02
CA TYR A 178 11.34 0.71 -10.31
C TYR A 178 10.94 1.41 -9.02
N ARG A 179 10.40 0.69 -8.06
CA ARG A 179 10.07 1.25 -6.75
C ARG A 179 11.30 1.58 -5.92
N THR A 180 12.32 0.71 -5.94
CA THR A 180 13.59 0.97 -5.24
C THR A 180 14.29 2.18 -5.84
N GLN A 181 14.23 2.36 -7.16
CA GLN A 181 14.78 3.53 -7.84
C GLN A 181 13.98 4.79 -7.50
N GLU A 182 12.65 4.72 -7.47
CA GLU A 182 11.78 5.82 -7.05
C GLU A 182 12.04 6.24 -5.60
N LEU A 183 12.22 5.29 -4.68
CA LEU A 183 12.58 5.56 -3.28
C LEU A 183 14.00 6.14 -3.15
N ALA A 184 14.98 5.60 -3.88
CA ALA A 184 16.34 6.12 -3.91
C ALA A 184 16.42 7.54 -4.51
N GLU A 185 15.60 7.83 -5.53
CA GLU A 185 15.44 9.19 -6.06
C GLU A 185 14.82 10.12 -5.02
N ILE A 186 13.81 9.66 -4.27
CA ILE A 186 13.20 10.41 -3.18
C ILE A 186 14.22 10.68 -2.05
N GLU A 187 15.00 9.68 -1.65
CA GLU A 187 16.05 9.82 -0.63
C GLU A 187 17.19 10.74 -1.08
N SER A 188 17.51 10.76 -2.38
CA SER A 188 18.52 11.67 -2.95
C SER A 188 18.05 13.11 -3.09
N LEU A 189 16.73 13.35 -2.99
CA LEU A 189 16.14 14.67 -3.09
C LEU A 189 16.36 15.48 -1.79
N SER A 190 16.49 16.79 -1.91
CA SER A 190 16.37 17.65 -0.74
C SER A 190 15.01 17.41 -0.06
N GLU A 191 14.96 17.54 1.26
CA GLU A 191 13.73 17.36 2.06
C GLU A 191 12.50 18.07 1.45
N ASN A 192 12.72 19.26 0.91
CA ASN A 192 11.67 20.04 0.24
C ASN A 192 11.24 19.44 -1.10
N GLN A 193 12.13 18.77 -1.84
CA GLN A 193 11.78 18.10 -3.10
C GLN A 193 10.95 16.85 -2.84
N ALA A 194 11.39 16.00 -1.92
CA ALA A 194 10.65 14.81 -1.50
C ALA A 194 9.24 15.20 -1.01
N ARG A 195 9.14 16.24 -0.22
CA ARG A 195 7.86 16.76 0.29
C ARG A 195 6.93 17.24 -0.84
N VAL A 196 7.47 17.96 -1.81
CA VAL A 196 6.67 18.41 -2.98
C VAL A 196 6.17 17.23 -3.80
N MET A 197 6.98 16.21 -4.02
CA MET A 197 6.55 14.98 -4.71
C MET A 197 5.42 14.26 -3.96
N GLN A 198 5.52 14.13 -2.65
CA GLN A 198 4.45 13.54 -1.83
C GLN A 198 3.15 14.35 -1.92
N ILE A 199 3.24 15.68 -1.96
CA ILE A 199 2.08 16.55 -2.12
C ILE A 199 1.45 16.38 -3.51
N GLN A 200 2.26 16.36 -4.57
CA GLN A 200 1.77 16.12 -5.93
C GLN A 200 1.06 14.77 -6.04
N ARG A 201 1.63 13.72 -5.46
CA ARG A 201 1.02 12.39 -5.41
C ARG A 201 -0.30 12.43 -4.64
N PHE A 202 -0.34 13.08 -3.48
CA PHE A 202 -1.57 13.23 -2.72
C PHE A 202 -2.68 13.95 -3.50
N ILE A 203 -2.35 15.01 -4.25
CA ILE A 203 -3.30 15.72 -5.12
C ILE A 203 -3.79 14.80 -6.25
N ALA A 204 -2.91 14.04 -6.89
CA ALA A 204 -3.24 13.10 -7.95
C ALA A 204 -4.14 11.95 -7.45
N ASP A 205 -3.82 11.35 -6.30
CA ASP A 205 -4.60 10.28 -5.67
C ASP A 205 -6.06 10.68 -5.39
N HIS A 206 -6.29 11.97 -5.13
CA HIS A 206 -7.63 12.55 -4.92
C HIS A 206 -8.22 13.18 -6.18
N SER A 207 -7.52 13.12 -7.31
CA SER A 207 -7.92 13.78 -8.56
C SER A 207 -8.26 15.28 -8.38
N GLY A 208 -7.71 15.93 -7.36
CA GLY A 208 -8.03 17.30 -6.99
C GLY A 208 -9.46 17.50 -6.45
N ILE A 209 -10.20 16.43 -6.13
CA ILE A 209 -11.60 16.48 -5.67
C ILE A 209 -11.65 16.40 -4.15
N GLY A 210 -12.51 17.21 -3.53
CA GLY A 210 -12.71 17.20 -2.07
C GLY A 210 -11.53 17.65 -1.23
N ILE A 211 -10.46 18.21 -1.83
CA ILE A 211 -9.27 18.70 -1.14
C ILE A 211 -9.02 20.19 -1.35
N ARG A 212 -8.53 20.83 -0.32
CA ARG A 212 -8.14 22.24 -0.31
C ARG A 212 -6.68 22.38 0.15
N PRO A 213 -6.02 23.51 -0.13
CA PRO A 213 -4.67 23.77 0.41
C PRO A 213 -4.56 23.59 1.93
N ALA A 214 -5.62 23.94 2.68
CA ALA A 214 -5.70 23.75 4.13
C ALA A 214 -5.61 22.28 4.54
N ASP A 215 -6.32 21.41 3.83
CA ASP A 215 -6.34 19.97 4.10
C ASP A 215 -4.95 19.35 3.88
N ILE A 216 -4.24 19.81 2.83
CA ILE A 216 -2.85 19.41 2.55
C ILE A 216 -1.92 19.94 3.66
N SER A 217 -2.09 21.20 4.06
CA SER A 217 -1.25 21.80 5.11
C SER A 217 -1.41 21.06 6.44
N GLN A 218 -2.62 20.68 6.79
CA GLN A 218 -2.90 19.88 7.98
C GLN A 218 -2.28 18.48 7.88
N LYS A 219 -2.44 17.80 6.74
CA LYS A 219 -1.88 16.44 6.52
C LYS A 219 -0.36 16.42 6.64
N PHE A 220 0.32 17.42 6.10
CA PHE A 220 1.79 17.49 6.09
C PHE A 220 2.36 18.27 7.29
N ASN A 221 1.51 18.73 8.21
CA ASN A 221 1.89 19.49 9.41
C ASN A 221 2.76 20.72 9.09
N ILE A 222 2.37 21.49 8.07
CA ILE A 222 3.08 22.67 7.59
C ILE A 222 2.06 23.77 7.33
N SER A 223 2.38 25.05 7.67
CA SER A 223 1.48 26.15 7.35
C SER A 223 1.24 26.27 5.84
N GLU A 224 0.03 26.62 5.40
CA GLU A 224 -0.31 26.80 3.98
C GLU A 224 0.65 27.76 3.27
N ARG A 225 1.04 28.84 3.90
CA ARG A 225 2.00 29.81 3.35
C ARG A 225 3.34 29.18 3.05
N HIS A 226 3.89 28.42 3.99
CA HIS A 226 5.17 27.75 3.82
C HIS A 226 5.06 26.64 2.75
N LEU A 227 4.01 25.85 2.81
CA LEU A 227 3.72 24.79 1.87
C LEU A 227 3.63 25.32 0.43
N ASN A 228 2.83 26.39 0.22
CA ASN A 228 2.69 27.00 -1.10
C ASN A 228 4.03 27.59 -1.60
N ARG A 229 4.83 28.19 -0.71
CA ARG A 229 6.16 28.72 -1.06
C ARG A 229 7.10 27.63 -1.57
N ILE A 230 7.18 26.48 -0.86
CA ILE A 230 8.03 25.35 -1.29
C ILE A 230 7.50 24.79 -2.61
N PHE A 231 6.20 24.62 -2.71
CA PHE A 231 5.56 24.05 -3.89
C PHE A 231 5.79 24.92 -5.13
N VAL A 232 5.57 26.24 -5.04
CA VAL A 232 5.84 27.19 -6.13
C VAL A 232 7.32 27.19 -6.51
N SER A 233 8.23 27.17 -5.51
CA SER A 233 9.68 27.20 -5.81
C SER A 233 10.17 25.98 -6.60
N LYS A 234 9.47 24.84 -6.52
CA LYS A 234 9.85 23.59 -7.19
C LYS A 234 9.03 23.27 -8.43
N THR A 235 7.77 23.72 -8.50
CA THR A 235 6.85 23.37 -9.59
C THR A 235 6.49 24.57 -10.49
N GLY A 236 6.78 25.78 -10.06
CA GLY A 236 6.36 27.02 -10.71
C GLY A 236 4.85 27.31 -10.59
N LYS A 237 4.09 26.48 -9.89
CA LYS A 237 2.62 26.57 -9.75
C LYS A 237 2.22 26.62 -8.27
N THR A 238 1.11 27.27 -7.98
CA THR A 238 0.51 27.23 -6.64
C THR A 238 -0.16 25.90 -6.37
N LEU A 239 -0.33 25.55 -5.09
CA LEU A 239 -1.11 24.36 -4.68
C LEU A 239 -2.52 24.37 -5.27
N LYS A 240 -3.17 25.53 -5.25
CA LYS A 240 -4.52 25.72 -5.81
C LYS A 240 -4.57 25.45 -7.31
N GLU A 241 -3.58 25.89 -8.05
CA GLU A 241 -3.45 25.62 -9.49
C GLU A 241 -3.22 24.13 -9.76
N ALA A 242 -2.39 23.45 -8.96
CA ALA A 242 -2.16 22.02 -9.09
C ALA A 242 -3.44 21.19 -8.78
N ILE A 243 -4.17 21.52 -7.72
CA ILE A 243 -5.45 20.89 -7.37
C ILE A 243 -6.47 21.10 -8.50
N ASN A 244 -6.63 22.33 -8.97
CA ASN A 244 -7.56 22.64 -10.04
C ASN A 244 -7.21 21.95 -11.36
N ARG A 245 -5.93 21.77 -11.65
CA ARG A 245 -5.48 21.07 -12.85
C ARG A 245 -5.85 19.59 -12.80
N GLN A 246 -5.63 18.92 -11.69
CA GLN A 246 -6.01 17.52 -11.51
C GLN A 246 -7.54 17.33 -11.57
N LYS A 247 -8.28 18.24 -10.97
CA LYS A 247 -9.76 18.24 -11.07
C LYS A 247 -10.24 18.42 -12.50
N LEU A 248 -9.59 19.29 -13.28
CA LEU A 248 -9.89 19.49 -14.68
C LEU A 248 -9.64 18.22 -15.50
N GLU A 249 -8.45 17.60 -15.35
CA GLU A 249 -8.08 16.35 -16.00
C GLU A 249 -9.07 15.22 -15.69
N LYS A 250 -9.58 15.16 -14.47
CA LYS A 250 -10.60 14.18 -14.09
C LYS A 250 -11.96 14.44 -14.76
N ILE A 251 -12.38 15.69 -14.90
CA ILE A 251 -13.60 16.06 -15.63
C ILE A 251 -13.45 15.65 -17.11
N GLU A 252 -12.31 15.96 -17.74
CA GLU A 252 -12.02 15.58 -19.13
C GLU A 252 -12.04 14.05 -19.31
N GLU A 253 -11.39 13.31 -18.41
CA GLU A 253 -11.40 11.86 -18.41
C GLU A 253 -12.84 11.32 -18.35
N LEU A 254 -13.63 11.73 -17.36
CA LEU A 254 -15.01 11.26 -17.20
C LEU A 254 -15.89 11.60 -18.41
N THR A 255 -15.73 12.80 -18.95
CA THR A 255 -16.51 13.24 -20.13
C THR A 255 -16.17 12.42 -21.37
N THR A 256 -14.91 12.01 -21.54
CA THR A 256 -14.46 11.32 -22.75
C THR A 256 -14.55 9.79 -22.67
N THR A 257 -14.46 9.22 -21.46
CA THR A 257 -14.34 7.76 -21.27
C THR A 257 -15.60 7.11 -20.70
N THR A 258 -16.59 7.90 -20.27
CA THR A 258 -17.82 7.37 -19.67
C THR A 258 -19.07 7.87 -20.37
N ALA A 259 -20.21 7.21 -20.13
CA ALA A 259 -21.53 7.63 -20.57
C ALA A 259 -22.29 8.47 -19.52
N LEU A 260 -21.59 8.99 -18.50
CA LEU A 260 -22.18 9.79 -17.43
C LEU A 260 -22.69 11.14 -17.98
N SER A 261 -23.83 11.58 -17.49
CA SER A 261 -24.34 12.92 -17.75
C SER A 261 -23.47 13.99 -17.07
N PHE A 262 -23.51 15.21 -17.57
CA PHE A 262 -22.82 16.35 -16.92
C PHE A 262 -23.24 16.55 -15.48
N LYS A 263 -24.50 16.23 -15.16
CA LYS A 263 -24.99 16.28 -13.78
C LYS A 263 -24.26 15.27 -12.88
N GLU A 264 -24.19 14.01 -13.30
CA GLU A 264 -23.47 12.97 -12.56
C GLU A 264 -21.98 13.29 -12.43
N ILE A 265 -21.35 13.81 -13.50
CA ILE A 265 -19.96 14.24 -13.45
C ILE A 265 -19.78 15.42 -12.47
N SER A 266 -20.71 16.38 -12.45
CA SER A 266 -20.62 17.50 -11.52
C SER A 266 -20.70 17.05 -10.06
N GLU A 267 -21.58 16.11 -9.74
CA GLU A 267 -21.72 15.51 -8.42
C GLU A 267 -20.44 14.74 -8.03
N LEU A 268 -19.91 13.90 -8.93
CA LEU A 268 -18.67 13.15 -8.71
C LEU A 268 -17.45 14.05 -8.53
N CYS A 269 -17.43 15.20 -9.16
CA CYS A 269 -16.33 16.17 -9.08
C CYS A 269 -16.55 17.26 -8.01
N ASP A 270 -17.48 17.06 -7.07
CA ASP A 270 -17.75 17.96 -5.95
C ASP A 270 -18.08 19.40 -6.39
N PHE A 271 -18.98 19.53 -7.38
CA PHE A 271 -19.60 20.80 -7.77
C PHE A 271 -21.05 20.84 -7.31
N ALA A 272 -21.54 22.03 -6.99
CA ALA A 272 -22.92 22.22 -6.58
C ALA A 272 -23.91 21.89 -7.73
N ASP A 273 -23.51 22.15 -8.98
CA ASP A 273 -24.30 21.89 -10.18
C ASP A 273 -23.44 21.86 -11.45
N GLU A 274 -24.05 21.50 -12.57
CA GLU A 274 -23.42 21.48 -13.90
C GLU A 274 -22.94 22.86 -14.35
N TYR A 275 -23.66 23.91 -13.98
CA TYR A 275 -23.30 25.28 -14.34
C TYR A 275 -21.97 25.68 -13.69
N GLY A 276 -21.80 25.40 -12.39
CA GLY A 276 -20.57 25.63 -11.66
C GLY A 276 -19.38 24.85 -12.26
N MET A 277 -19.59 23.57 -12.61
CA MET A 277 -18.59 22.76 -13.29
C MET A 277 -18.20 23.35 -14.65
N ASN A 278 -19.19 23.73 -15.47
CA ASN A 278 -18.92 24.32 -16.80
C ASN A 278 -18.18 25.68 -16.71
N GLN A 279 -18.52 26.52 -15.73
CA GLN A 279 -17.79 27.76 -15.46
C GLN A 279 -16.34 27.51 -15.03
N PHE A 280 -16.12 26.50 -14.17
CA PHE A 280 -14.79 26.06 -13.80
C PHE A 280 -14.00 25.58 -15.02
N PHE A 281 -14.59 24.72 -15.86
CA PHE A 281 -13.99 24.20 -17.05
C PHE A 281 -13.60 25.31 -18.05
N LYS A 282 -14.51 26.24 -18.34
CA LYS A 282 -14.25 27.40 -19.21
C LYS A 282 -13.08 28.26 -18.72
N ARG A 283 -12.96 28.43 -17.40
CA ARG A 283 -11.86 29.24 -16.83
C ARG A 283 -10.49 28.67 -17.13
N TYR A 284 -10.35 27.35 -17.22
CA TYR A 284 -9.06 26.68 -17.37
C TYR A 284 -8.78 26.20 -18.81
N ASN A 285 -9.81 25.91 -19.61
CA ASN A 285 -9.67 25.41 -20.98
C ASN A 285 -10.08 26.40 -22.07
N HIS A 286 -10.54 27.60 -21.71
CA HIS A 286 -11.02 28.63 -22.63
C HIS A 286 -12.19 28.21 -23.55
N CYS A 287 -12.71 26.99 -23.42
CA CYS A 287 -13.91 26.47 -24.10
C CYS A 287 -14.81 25.77 -23.09
N GLY A 288 -16.11 25.64 -23.41
CA GLY A 288 -17.07 24.91 -22.57
C GLY A 288 -17.04 23.41 -22.83
N LEU A 289 -17.60 22.65 -21.90
CA LEU A 289 -17.97 21.25 -22.12
C LEU A 289 -19.12 21.22 -23.14
N THR A 290 -18.98 20.51 -24.23
CA THR A 290 -19.99 20.30 -25.28
C THR A 290 -20.35 18.84 -25.37
#